data_c9c4d171d303268b7bb33c717ff4d1e8
#
_entry.id   c9c4d171d303268b7bb33c717ff4d1e8
#
_cell.length_a   1.000
_cell.length_b   1.000
_cell.length_c   1.000
_cell.angle_alpha   90.00
_cell.angle_beta   90.00
_cell.angle_gamma   90.00
#
_symmetry.space_group_name_H-M   'P 1'
#
loop_
_entity.id
_entity.type
_entity.pdbx_description
1 polymer ?
#
loop_
_entity_poly.entity_id
_entity_poly.type
_entity_poly.pdbx_seq_one_letter_code
_entity_poly.pdbx_strand_id
1 'polypeptide(L)'
;MRAAAEQFARKPYSLVNLDDVVAAVDISRGAMYFHFPSKQALATAVIDEAHKLGHEAVAGVLANKLSGLETLIDLSYLVAVLDTGEDLARAGLYLLESIGRVEGLEARSLGEVIDALAQIARRAVDEGDIAEGRDPEDIARLLVSTYIGIRHTGDLDNPQQFLMHIEKAWTLLMPGFANPERMRYLSQFVRRRTAMASGKVLPQRGPA
;
A
#
# COMPACT_ATOMS: atom_id res chain seq x y z
N MET A 1 -10.14 -10.77 13.99
CA MET A 1 -9.53 -9.86 12.99
C MET A 1 -9.17 -10.59 11.69
N ARG A 2 -8.36 -11.66 11.69
CA ARG A 2 -7.90 -12.37 10.49
C ARG A 2 -9.03 -12.78 9.53
N ALA A 3 -10.07 -13.48 10.03
CA ALA A 3 -11.20 -13.89 9.20
C ALA A 3 -11.99 -12.70 8.62
N ALA A 4 -12.11 -11.59 9.37
CA ALA A 4 -12.73 -10.38 8.85
C ALA A 4 -11.91 -9.76 7.72
N ALA A 5 -10.59 -9.65 7.93
CA ALA A 5 -9.67 -9.16 6.89
C ALA A 5 -9.76 -10.00 5.61
N GLU A 6 -9.77 -11.34 5.73
CA GLU A 6 -9.92 -12.24 4.58
C GLU A 6 -11.22 -12.01 3.79
N GLN A 7 -12.35 -11.82 4.49
CA GLN A 7 -13.63 -11.53 3.84
C GLN A 7 -13.63 -10.16 3.14
N PHE A 8 -13.14 -9.11 3.83
CA PHE A 8 -13.08 -7.76 3.26
C PHE A 8 -12.02 -7.59 2.17
N ALA A 9 -10.97 -8.41 2.16
CA ALA A 9 -9.96 -8.41 1.09
C ALA A 9 -10.49 -8.97 -0.23
N ARG A 10 -11.52 -9.85 -0.18
CA ARG A 10 -12.02 -10.61 -1.33
C ARG A 10 -13.38 -10.19 -1.82
N LYS A 11 -14.17 -9.50 -0.99
CA LYS A 11 -15.55 -9.12 -1.30
C LYS A 11 -15.75 -7.63 -1.07
N PRO A 12 -16.54 -6.94 -1.91
CA PRO A 12 -16.98 -5.58 -1.63
C PRO A 12 -17.61 -5.48 -0.24
N TYR A 13 -17.41 -4.36 0.45
CA TYR A 13 -17.96 -4.14 1.79
C TYR A 13 -19.46 -4.45 1.89
N SER A 14 -20.25 -4.04 0.88
CA SER A 14 -21.70 -4.27 0.85
C SER A 14 -22.08 -5.75 0.89
N LEU A 15 -21.26 -6.63 0.28
CA LEU A 15 -21.52 -8.07 0.14
C LEU A 15 -20.97 -8.91 1.30
N VAL A 16 -20.14 -8.35 2.18
CA VAL A 16 -19.65 -9.07 3.37
C VAL A 16 -20.79 -9.17 4.39
N ASN A 17 -21.08 -10.39 4.84
CA ASN A 17 -21.99 -10.67 5.94
C ASN A 17 -21.20 -11.02 7.20
N LEU A 18 -21.60 -10.47 8.36
CA LEU A 18 -20.99 -10.81 9.65
C LEU A 18 -21.11 -12.29 9.99
N ASP A 19 -22.17 -12.95 9.53
CA ASP A 19 -22.36 -14.38 9.73
C ASP A 19 -21.28 -15.22 9.02
N ASP A 20 -20.82 -14.78 7.84
CA ASP A 20 -19.70 -15.43 7.12
C ASP A 20 -18.39 -15.31 7.91
N VAL A 21 -18.19 -14.17 8.59
CA VAL A 21 -17.02 -13.94 9.46
C VAL A 21 -17.11 -14.83 10.71
N VAL A 22 -18.29 -14.92 11.33
CA VAL A 22 -18.51 -15.80 12.50
C VAL A 22 -18.29 -17.26 12.13
N ALA A 23 -18.80 -17.71 10.99
CA ALA A 23 -18.65 -19.09 10.53
C ALA A 23 -17.17 -19.49 10.24
N ALA A 24 -16.32 -18.52 9.95
CA ALA A 24 -14.89 -18.74 9.68
C ALA A 24 -14.02 -18.80 10.95
N VAL A 25 -14.61 -18.54 12.14
CA VAL A 25 -13.90 -18.56 13.42
C VAL A 25 -14.76 -19.30 14.47
N ASP A 26 -14.10 -19.96 15.39
CA ASP A 26 -14.78 -20.73 16.46
C ASP A 26 -15.22 -19.79 17.61
N ILE A 27 -16.13 -18.85 17.28
CA ILE A 27 -16.75 -17.95 18.26
C ILE A 27 -18.28 -17.93 18.09
N SER A 28 -19.00 -17.68 19.17
CA SER A 28 -20.44 -17.51 19.08
C SER A 28 -20.81 -16.16 18.44
N ARG A 29 -21.98 -16.11 17.79
CA ARG A 29 -22.56 -14.86 17.28
C ARG A 29 -22.67 -13.78 18.36
N GLY A 30 -23.09 -14.18 19.59
CA GLY A 30 -23.19 -13.27 20.75
C GLY A 30 -21.82 -12.65 21.09
N ALA A 31 -20.76 -13.45 21.10
CA ALA A 31 -19.41 -12.94 21.36
C ALA A 31 -18.92 -11.95 20.26
N MET A 32 -19.23 -12.23 19.00
CA MET A 32 -18.92 -11.30 17.92
C MET A 32 -19.62 -9.94 18.12
N TYR A 33 -20.93 -9.95 18.34
CA TYR A 33 -21.70 -8.71 18.51
C TYR A 33 -21.38 -7.97 19.81
N PHE A 34 -20.86 -8.66 20.83
CA PHE A 34 -20.33 -8.02 22.03
C PHE A 34 -19.09 -7.16 21.75
N HIS A 35 -18.19 -7.66 20.89
CA HIS A 35 -16.96 -6.94 20.52
C HIS A 35 -17.17 -5.95 19.37
N PHE A 36 -18.01 -6.30 18.40
CA PHE A 36 -18.26 -5.49 17.20
C PHE A 36 -19.79 -5.37 16.99
N PRO A 37 -20.39 -4.31 17.51
CA PRO A 37 -21.87 -4.15 17.50
C PRO A 37 -22.44 -3.98 16.08
N SER A 38 -21.61 -3.72 15.08
CA SER A 38 -22.01 -3.56 13.68
C SER A 38 -20.91 -3.98 12.72
N LYS A 39 -21.28 -4.22 11.45
CA LYS A 39 -20.31 -4.43 10.35
C LYS A 39 -19.35 -3.24 10.20
N GLN A 40 -19.87 -2.02 10.38
CA GLN A 40 -19.06 -0.81 10.33
C GLN A 40 -18.01 -0.79 11.44
N ALA A 41 -18.37 -1.12 12.68
CA ALA A 41 -17.43 -1.19 13.80
C ALA A 41 -16.31 -2.21 13.54
N LEU A 42 -16.66 -3.38 12.97
CA LEU A 42 -15.65 -4.37 12.58
C LEU A 42 -14.77 -3.86 11.45
N ALA A 43 -15.34 -3.21 10.43
CA ALA A 43 -14.59 -2.66 9.32
C ALA A 43 -13.63 -1.55 9.76
N THR A 44 -14.07 -0.64 10.66
CA THR A 44 -13.20 0.38 11.25
C THR A 44 -12.03 -0.24 12.00
N ALA A 45 -12.28 -1.29 12.80
CA ALA A 45 -11.22 -2.00 13.52
C ALA A 45 -10.23 -2.69 12.56
N VAL A 46 -10.67 -3.17 11.38
CA VAL A 46 -9.78 -3.71 10.34
C VAL A 46 -8.92 -2.59 9.74
N ILE A 47 -9.48 -1.41 9.47
CA ILE A 47 -8.73 -0.25 8.98
C ILE A 47 -7.65 0.16 10.00
N ASP A 48 -8.00 0.27 11.28
CA ASP A 48 -7.07 0.66 12.34
C ASP A 48 -5.91 -0.33 12.48
N GLU A 49 -6.19 -1.62 12.39
CA GLU A 49 -5.17 -2.65 12.48
C GLU A 49 -4.27 -2.68 11.21
N ALA A 50 -4.85 -2.46 10.02
CA ALA A 50 -4.10 -2.31 8.78
C ALA A 50 -3.19 -1.08 8.82
N HIS A 51 -3.64 0.03 9.39
CA HIS A 51 -2.81 1.23 9.61
C HIS A 51 -1.61 0.92 10.50
N LYS A 52 -1.79 0.21 11.63
CA LYS A 52 -0.67 -0.19 12.50
C LYS A 52 0.36 -1.03 11.75
N LEU A 53 -0.12 -2.05 11.02
CA LEU A 53 0.75 -2.88 10.17
C LEU A 53 1.53 -2.04 9.17
N GLY A 54 0.86 -1.11 8.49
CA GLY A 54 1.48 -0.19 7.53
C GLY A 54 2.53 0.71 8.18
N HIS A 55 2.22 1.31 9.33
CA HIS A 55 3.16 2.16 10.07
C HIS A 55 4.42 1.41 10.51
N GLU A 56 4.29 0.21 11.04
CA GLU A 56 5.43 -0.63 11.44
C GLU A 56 6.31 -0.98 10.23
N ALA A 57 5.69 -1.36 9.11
CA ALA A 57 6.42 -1.69 7.89
C ALA A 57 7.15 -0.47 7.30
N VAL A 58 6.51 0.70 7.27
CA VAL A 58 7.11 1.97 6.82
C VAL A 58 8.28 2.36 7.72
N ALA A 59 8.14 2.25 9.04
CA ALA A 59 9.23 2.52 9.97
C ALA A 59 10.46 1.66 9.68
N GLY A 60 10.26 0.40 9.28
CA GLY A 60 11.35 -0.49 8.84
C GLY A 60 12.08 0.00 7.60
N VAL A 61 11.38 0.59 6.62
CA VAL A 61 12.00 1.19 5.43
C VAL A 61 12.75 2.47 5.80
N LEU A 62 12.15 3.33 6.61
CA LEU A 62 12.75 4.61 7.02
C LEU A 62 14.01 4.44 7.89
N ALA A 63 14.16 3.31 8.57
CA ALA A 63 15.37 2.95 9.31
C ALA A 63 16.57 2.62 8.40
N ASN A 64 16.35 2.36 7.11
CA ASN A 64 17.42 2.12 6.15
C ASN A 64 18.11 3.45 5.78
N LYS A 65 19.42 3.36 5.50
CA LYS A 65 20.20 4.51 5.03
C LYS A 65 20.06 4.69 3.51
N LEU A 66 18.81 4.87 3.06
CA LEU A 66 18.50 5.13 1.66
C LEU A 66 18.39 6.64 1.41
N SER A 67 18.71 7.08 0.19
CA SER A 67 18.40 8.45 -0.22
C SER A 67 16.88 8.68 -0.30
N GLY A 68 16.48 9.96 -0.44
CA GLY A 68 15.05 10.29 -0.49
C GLY A 68 14.32 9.58 -1.63
N LEU A 69 14.89 9.59 -2.84
CA LEU A 69 14.25 8.94 -3.98
C LEU A 69 14.30 7.40 -3.89
N GLU A 70 15.39 6.83 -3.39
CA GLU A 70 15.45 5.39 -3.08
C GLU A 70 14.39 4.99 -2.05
N THR A 71 14.14 5.83 -1.05
CA THR A 71 13.11 5.61 -0.03
C THR A 71 11.72 5.62 -0.65
N LEU A 72 11.41 6.59 -1.54
CA LEU A 72 10.12 6.63 -2.25
C LEU A 72 9.89 5.37 -3.10
N ILE A 73 10.94 4.93 -3.81
CA ILE A 73 10.90 3.69 -4.58
C ILE A 73 10.62 2.50 -3.64
N ASP A 74 11.37 2.38 -2.55
CA ASP A 74 11.24 1.25 -1.62
C ASP A 74 9.86 1.20 -0.95
N LEU A 75 9.30 2.35 -0.57
CA LEU A 75 7.94 2.45 -0.03
C LEU A 75 6.88 1.99 -1.03
N SER A 76 7.03 2.31 -2.33
CA SER A 76 6.08 1.84 -3.34
C SER A 76 6.06 0.32 -3.47
N TYR A 77 7.22 -0.33 -3.39
CA TYR A 77 7.32 -1.79 -3.39
C TYR A 77 6.84 -2.41 -2.08
N LEU A 78 7.10 -1.76 -0.93
CA LEU A 78 6.56 -2.20 0.35
C LEU A 78 5.04 -2.28 0.32
N VAL A 79 4.37 -1.19 -0.10
CA VAL A 79 2.90 -1.16 -0.17
C VAL A 79 2.40 -2.21 -1.16
N ALA A 80 3.06 -2.39 -2.33
CA ALA A 80 2.68 -3.40 -3.30
C ALA A 80 2.80 -4.84 -2.77
N VAL A 81 3.85 -5.14 -2.01
CA VAL A 81 4.02 -6.46 -1.37
C VAL A 81 2.96 -6.70 -0.29
N LEU A 82 2.66 -5.69 0.53
CA LEU A 82 1.61 -5.79 1.54
C LEU A 82 0.23 -5.97 0.90
N ASP A 83 -0.10 -5.18 -0.12
CA ASP A 83 -1.42 -5.22 -0.77
C ASP A 83 -1.66 -6.54 -1.54
N THR A 84 -0.61 -7.16 -2.06
CA THR A 84 -0.71 -8.45 -2.77
C THR A 84 -0.54 -9.66 -1.86
N GLY A 85 0.13 -9.54 -0.72
CA GLY A 85 0.49 -10.66 0.15
C GLY A 85 -0.25 -10.74 1.47
N GLU A 86 -0.83 -9.63 1.95
CA GLU A 86 -1.44 -9.55 3.29
C GLU A 86 -2.91 -9.15 3.22
N ASP A 87 -3.81 -10.09 3.52
CA ASP A 87 -5.27 -9.84 3.50
C ASP A 87 -5.66 -8.63 4.38
N LEU A 88 -4.96 -8.38 5.50
CA LEU A 88 -5.23 -7.26 6.39
C LEU A 88 -4.92 -5.91 5.71
N ALA A 89 -3.77 -5.79 5.04
CA ALA A 89 -3.39 -4.57 4.33
C ALA A 89 -4.34 -4.30 3.16
N ARG A 90 -4.63 -5.32 2.35
CA ARG A 90 -5.58 -5.27 1.24
C ARG A 90 -6.98 -4.85 1.70
N ALA A 91 -7.49 -5.49 2.77
CA ALA A 91 -8.79 -5.16 3.34
C ALA A 91 -8.85 -3.72 3.86
N GLY A 92 -7.81 -3.25 4.56
CA GLY A 92 -7.73 -1.89 5.06
C GLY A 92 -7.86 -0.85 3.96
N LEU A 93 -7.12 -1.01 2.85
CA LEU A 93 -7.21 -0.12 1.69
C LEU A 93 -8.58 -0.18 1.01
N TYR A 94 -9.17 -1.36 0.80
CA TYR A 94 -10.52 -1.49 0.23
C TYR A 94 -11.60 -0.86 1.11
N LEU A 95 -11.49 -1.04 2.42
CA LEU A 95 -12.45 -0.46 3.36
C LEU A 95 -12.31 1.05 3.43
N LEU A 96 -11.08 1.57 3.41
CA LEU A 96 -10.82 3.01 3.39
C LEU A 96 -11.46 3.67 2.17
N GLU A 97 -11.34 3.05 0.99
CA GLU A 97 -11.98 3.51 -0.24
C GLU A 97 -13.51 3.37 -0.21
N SER A 98 -14.05 2.31 0.42
CA SER A 98 -15.48 1.98 0.38
C SER A 98 -16.30 2.78 1.38
N ILE A 99 -15.83 2.87 2.64
CA ILE A 99 -16.55 3.50 3.74
C ILE A 99 -15.89 4.78 4.23
N GLY A 100 -14.60 4.95 4.02
CA GLY A 100 -13.84 6.12 4.46
C GLY A 100 -14.26 7.43 3.78
N ARG A 101 -14.82 7.36 2.58
CA ARG A 101 -15.35 8.51 1.85
C ARG A 101 -16.47 9.23 2.60
N VAL A 102 -17.37 8.47 3.17
CA VAL A 102 -18.57 9.01 3.85
C VAL A 102 -18.18 9.84 5.08
N GLU A 103 -17.12 9.46 5.77
CA GLU A 103 -16.63 10.08 7.01
C GLU A 103 -15.44 11.05 6.76
N GLY A 104 -15.03 11.26 5.51
CA GLY A 104 -13.84 12.04 5.17
C GLY A 104 -12.52 11.42 5.64
N LEU A 105 -12.55 10.16 6.10
CA LEU A 105 -11.38 9.42 6.59
C LEU A 105 -10.40 9.15 5.44
N GLU A 106 -10.91 8.76 4.25
CA GLU A 106 -10.11 8.53 3.05
C GLU A 106 -9.30 9.78 2.68
N ALA A 107 -9.97 10.94 2.59
CA ALA A 107 -9.32 12.19 2.22
C ALA A 107 -8.24 12.62 3.23
N ARG A 108 -8.49 12.42 4.53
CA ARG A 108 -7.48 12.71 5.57
C ARG A 108 -6.29 11.78 5.47
N SER A 109 -6.52 10.45 5.37
CA SER A 109 -5.44 9.48 5.25
C SER A 109 -4.61 9.70 4.00
N LEU A 110 -5.22 10.02 2.86
CA LEU A 110 -4.50 10.35 1.63
C LEU A 110 -3.69 11.64 1.78
N GLY A 111 -4.24 12.67 2.44
CA GLY A 111 -3.52 13.91 2.74
C GLY A 111 -2.28 13.65 3.58
N GLU A 112 -2.41 12.91 4.69
CA GLU A 112 -1.29 12.56 5.57
C GLU A 112 -0.19 11.76 4.82
N VAL A 113 -0.58 10.82 3.96
CA VAL A 113 0.36 10.06 3.12
C VAL A 113 1.08 10.97 2.13
N ILE A 114 0.35 11.87 1.44
CA ILE A 114 0.94 12.81 0.48
C ILE A 114 1.94 13.72 1.20
N ASP A 115 1.59 14.26 2.37
CA ASP A 115 2.45 15.14 3.16
C ASP A 115 3.73 14.41 3.60
N ALA A 116 3.61 13.17 4.06
CA ALA A 116 4.76 12.35 4.45
C ALA A 116 5.69 12.05 3.26
N LEU A 117 5.14 11.68 2.11
CA LEU A 117 5.92 11.43 0.89
C LEU A 117 6.54 12.72 0.35
N ALA A 118 5.85 13.88 0.46
CA ALA A 118 6.39 15.17 0.06
C ALA A 118 7.63 15.56 0.89
N GLN A 119 7.65 15.25 2.20
CA GLN A 119 8.84 15.45 3.04
C GLN A 119 10.02 14.59 2.56
N ILE A 120 9.76 13.34 2.16
CA ILE A 120 10.79 12.46 1.62
C ILE A 120 11.25 12.95 0.24
N ALA A 121 10.32 13.42 -0.61
CA ALA A 121 10.64 13.99 -1.91
C ALA A 121 11.48 15.28 -1.78
N ARG A 122 11.20 16.13 -0.78
CA ARG A 122 12.01 17.33 -0.47
C ARG A 122 13.45 16.93 -0.13
N ARG A 123 13.62 15.92 0.74
CA ARG A 123 14.95 15.37 1.02
C ARG A 123 15.64 14.88 -0.24
N ALA A 124 14.92 14.23 -1.18
CA ALA A 124 15.48 13.76 -2.44
C ALA A 124 15.93 14.92 -3.37
N VAL A 125 15.28 16.08 -3.31
CA VAL A 125 15.73 17.31 -3.98
C VAL A 125 17.03 17.81 -3.34
N ASP A 126 17.06 17.92 -2.01
CA ASP A 126 18.23 18.39 -1.26
C ASP A 126 19.46 17.48 -1.47
N GLU A 127 19.26 16.18 -1.64
CA GLU A 127 20.29 15.18 -1.90
C GLU A 127 20.70 15.11 -3.40
N GLY A 128 20.01 15.84 -4.28
CA GLY A 128 20.29 15.88 -5.72
C GLY A 128 19.81 14.65 -6.52
N ASP A 129 18.96 13.82 -5.97
CA ASP A 129 18.32 12.69 -6.68
C ASP A 129 17.17 13.17 -7.58
N ILE A 130 16.44 14.21 -7.16
CA ILE A 130 15.41 14.89 -7.93
C ILE A 130 15.99 16.19 -8.48
N ALA A 131 15.64 16.53 -9.72
CA ALA A 131 16.11 17.75 -10.38
C ALA A 131 15.56 19.01 -9.67
N GLU A 132 16.38 20.05 -9.61
CA GLU A 132 15.98 21.35 -9.05
C GLU A 132 14.72 21.92 -9.74
N GLY A 133 13.91 22.64 -8.98
CA GLY A 133 12.69 23.27 -9.48
C GLY A 133 11.49 22.30 -9.63
N ARG A 134 11.62 21.08 -9.16
CA ARG A 134 10.48 20.14 -9.06
C ARG A 134 9.79 20.30 -7.70
N ASP A 135 8.47 20.41 -7.74
CA ASP A 135 7.67 20.51 -6.50
C ASP A 135 7.57 19.13 -5.83
N PRO A 136 8.03 18.98 -4.58
CA PRO A 136 7.94 17.72 -3.85
C PRO A 136 6.50 17.26 -3.60
N GLU A 137 5.56 18.19 -3.43
CA GLU A 137 4.15 17.85 -3.20
C GLU A 137 3.50 17.30 -4.47
N ASP A 138 3.79 17.89 -5.64
CA ASP A 138 3.32 17.38 -6.93
C ASP A 138 3.86 15.99 -7.21
N ILE A 139 5.13 15.72 -6.88
CA ILE A 139 5.74 14.39 -7.01
C ILE A 139 5.03 13.40 -6.08
N ALA A 140 4.83 13.74 -4.81
CA ALA A 140 4.15 12.88 -3.85
C ALA A 140 2.72 12.54 -4.32
N ARG A 141 1.98 13.55 -4.75
CA ARG A 141 0.61 13.40 -5.29
C ARG A 141 0.59 12.51 -6.53
N LEU A 142 1.55 12.69 -7.46
CA LEU A 142 1.70 11.87 -8.66
C LEU A 142 1.95 10.40 -8.29
N LEU A 143 2.84 10.12 -7.34
CA LEU A 143 3.17 8.76 -6.90
C LEU A 143 1.97 8.08 -6.26
N VAL A 144 1.25 8.75 -5.36
CA VAL A 144 0.02 8.23 -4.73
C VAL A 144 -1.04 7.94 -5.80
N SER A 145 -1.32 8.90 -6.69
CA SER A 145 -2.32 8.74 -7.76
C SER A 145 -1.96 7.59 -8.70
N THR A 146 -0.67 7.45 -9.02
CA THR A 146 -0.17 6.36 -9.87
C THR A 146 -0.37 5.00 -9.19
N TYR A 147 -0.04 4.88 -7.90
CA TYR A 147 -0.24 3.65 -7.15
C TYR A 147 -1.71 3.25 -7.11
N ILE A 148 -2.60 4.18 -6.76
CA ILE A 148 -4.04 3.95 -6.75
C ILE A 148 -4.53 3.52 -8.14
N GLY A 149 -4.08 4.19 -9.21
CA GLY A 149 -4.42 3.82 -10.59
C GLY A 149 -3.99 2.41 -10.96
N ILE A 150 -2.76 2.01 -10.62
CA ILE A 150 -2.25 0.65 -10.85
C ILE A 150 -3.05 -0.37 -10.05
N ARG A 151 -3.36 -0.05 -8.79
CA ARG A 151 -4.14 -0.92 -7.90
C ARG A 151 -5.54 -1.20 -8.45
N HIS A 152 -6.21 -0.19 -9.03
CA HIS A 152 -7.54 -0.35 -9.62
C HIS A 152 -7.56 -1.05 -10.98
N THR A 153 -6.47 -0.98 -11.74
CA THR A 153 -6.38 -1.55 -13.09
C THR A 153 -5.61 -2.86 -13.15
N GLY A 154 -4.87 -3.19 -12.09
CA GLY A 154 -4.05 -4.38 -11.98
C GLY A 154 -4.77 -5.55 -11.30
N ASP A 155 -4.13 -6.71 -11.36
CA ASP A 155 -4.57 -7.93 -10.68
C ASP A 155 -3.72 -8.15 -9.42
N LEU A 156 -4.33 -7.92 -8.24
CA LEU A 156 -3.67 -8.12 -6.94
C LEU A 156 -3.48 -9.62 -6.60
N ASP A 157 -4.16 -10.52 -7.29
CA ASP A 157 -3.99 -11.96 -7.13
C ASP A 157 -2.86 -12.51 -8.01
N ASN A 158 -2.27 -11.64 -8.86
CA ASN A 158 -1.04 -11.90 -9.61
C ASN A 158 0.09 -10.94 -9.18
N PRO A 159 0.75 -11.19 -8.05
CA PRO A 159 1.74 -10.31 -7.47
C PRO A 159 2.92 -9.99 -8.40
N GLN A 160 3.36 -10.96 -9.21
CA GLN A 160 4.47 -10.75 -10.14
C GLN A 160 4.09 -9.74 -11.23
N GLN A 161 2.91 -9.86 -11.80
CA GLN A 161 2.42 -8.91 -12.80
C GLN A 161 2.20 -7.53 -12.17
N PHE A 162 1.67 -7.48 -10.96
CA PHE A 162 1.46 -6.23 -10.24
C PHE A 162 2.80 -5.49 -9.99
N LEU A 163 3.83 -6.18 -9.51
CA LEU A 163 5.16 -5.62 -9.29
C LEU A 163 5.82 -5.15 -10.60
N MET A 164 5.59 -5.84 -11.72
CA MET A 164 6.04 -5.36 -13.03
C MET A 164 5.34 -4.06 -13.45
N HIS A 165 4.09 -3.86 -13.10
CA HIS A 165 3.39 -2.58 -13.35
C HIS A 165 4.01 -1.44 -12.53
N ILE A 166 4.39 -1.70 -11.26
CA ILE A 166 5.12 -0.73 -10.43
C ILE A 166 6.48 -0.37 -11.09
N GLU A 167 7.24 -1.37 -11.55
CA GLU A 167 8.51 -1.12 -12.26
C GLU A 167 8.33 -0.26 -13.51
N LYS A 168 7.32 -0.58 -14.33
CA LYS A 168 7.01 0.18 -15.55
C LYS A 168 6.61 1.62 -15.22
N ALA A 169 5.81 1.83 -14.19
CA ALA A 169 5.42 3.17 -13.74
C ALA A 169 6.64 3.99 -13.34
N TRP A 170 7.53 3.44 -12.51
CA TRP A 170 8.79 4.11 -12.17
C TRP A 170 9.65 4.42 -13.39
N THR A 171 9.78 3.48 -14.33
CA THR A 171 10.56 3.66 -15.56
C THR A 171 10.02 4.81 -16.42
N LEU A 172 8.69 4.97 -16.47
CA LEU A 172 8.04 6.01 -17.28
C LEU A 172 8.00 7.37 -16.58
N LEU A 173 7.81 7.41 -15.26
CA LEU A 173 7.62 8.66 -14.51
C LEU A 173 8.95 9.31 -14.10
N MET A 174 9.92 8.51 -13.69
CA MET A 174 11.19 8.99 -13.14
C MET A 174 11.95 9.96 -14.05
N PRO A 175 12.00 9.80 -15.39
CA PRO A 175 12.64 10.77 -16.28
C PRO A 175 12.03 12.17 -16.23
N GLY A 176 10.79 12.31 -15.78
CA GLY A 176 10.09 13.59 -15.64
C GLY A 176 10.55 14.45 -14.46
N PHE A 177 11.18 13.85 -13.44
CA PHE A 177 11.56 14.57 -12.22
C PHE A 177 12.92 14.20 -11.64
N ALA A 178 13.47 13.02 -11.92
CA ALA A 178 14.77 12.62 -11.39
C ALA A 178 15.91 13.41 -12.06
N ASN A 179 17.01 13.56 -11.32
CA ASN A 179 18.25 14.11 -11.86
C ASN A 179 18.79 13.20 -12.96
N PRO A 180 19.06 13.73 -14.18
CA PRO A 180 19.57 12.94 -15.31
C PRO A 180 20.87 12.17 -14.99
N GLU A 181 21.74 12.73 -14.16
CA GLU A 181 22.99 12.08 -13.76
C GLU A 181 22.78 10.85 -12.88
N ARG A 182 21.65 10.79 -12.15
CA ARG A 182 21.27 9.69 -11.27
C ARG A 182 20.46 8.61 -11.98
N MET A 183 19.92 8.88 -13.17
CA MET A 183 18.98 8.01 -13.88
C MET A 183 19.48 6.58 -14.07
N ARG A 184 20.75 6.40 -14.43
CA ARG A 184 21.34 5.07 -14.65
C ARG A 184 21.30 4.24 -13.36
N TYR A 185 21.70 4.84 -12.25
CA TYR A 185 21.74 4.21 -10.94
C TYR A 185 20.32 3.89 -10.45
N LEU A 186 19.42 4.88 -10.48
CA LEU A 186 18.06 4.75 -10.01
C LEU A 186 17.26 3.70 -10.80
N SER A 187 17.46 3.63 -12.14
CA SER A 187 16.85 2.59 -12.97
C SER A 187 17.33 1.19 -12.57
N GLN A 188 18.59 1.02 -12.20
CA GLN A 188 19.12 -0.25 -11.69
C GLN A 188 18.55 -0.55 -10.27
N PHE A 189 18.36 0.49 -9.45
CA PHE A 189 17.78 0.34 -8.13
C PHE A 189 16.34 -0.18 -8.22
N VAL A 190 15.50 0.42 -9.08
CA VAL A 190 14.12 -0.02 -9.35
C VAL A 190 14.10 -1.51 -9.74
N ARG A 191 14.91 -1.92 -10.74
CA ARG A 191 14.97 -3.34 -11.17
C ARG A 191 15.36 -4.29 -10.05
N ARG A 192 16.33 -3.90 -9.21
CA ARG A 192 16.73 -4.71 -8.06
C ARG A 192 15.57 -4.85 -7.05
N ARG A 193 14.82 -3.76 -6.82
CA ARG A 193 13.65 -3.79 -5.91
C ARG A 193 12.54 -4.70 -6.46
N THR A 194 12.25 -4.64 -7.76
CA THR A 194 11.33 -5.59 -8.41
C THR A 194 11.76 -7.04 -8.17
N ALA A 195 13.02 -7.36 -8.44
CA ALA A 195 13.54 -8.71 -8.25
C ALA A 195 13.45 -9.18 -6.78
N MET A 196 13.80 -8.31 -5.83
CA MET A 196 13.72 -8.62 -4.40
C MET A 196 12.26 -8.80 -3.93
N ALA A 197 11.35 -7.94 -4.37
CA ALA A 197 9.93 -8.03 -4.06
C ALA A 197 9.31 -9.30 -4.65
N SER A 198 9.62 -9.64 -5.90
CA SER A 198 9.17 -10.88 -6.56
C SER A 198 9.63 -12.13 -5.80
N GLY A 199 10.84 -12.13 -5.24
CA GLY A 199 11.33 -13.22 -4.40
C GLY A 199 10.58 -13.39 -3.07
N LYS A 200 9.99 -12.33 -2.53
CA LYS A 200 9.20 -12.36 -1.28
C LYS A 200 7.76 -12.86 -1.50
N VAL A 201 7.23 -12.70 -2.71
CA VAL A 201 5.83 -13.00 -3.06
C VAL A 201 5.68 -14.37 -3.74
N LEU A 202 6.78 -15.12 -3.95
CA LEU A 202 6.75 -16.48 -4.49
C LEU A 202 5.98 -17.44 -3.56
N PRO A 203 5.15 -18.36 -4.09
CA PRO A 203 4.05 -18.98 -3.39
C PRO A 203 4.50 -19.89 -2.26
N GLN A 204 4.05 -19.63 -1.05
CA GLN A 204 3.92 -20.62 0.00
C GLN A 204 2.55 -21.33 -0.07
N ARG A 205 2.04 -21.60 -1.26
CA ARG A 205 0.88 -22.48 -1.43
C ARG A 205 1.25 -23.64 -2.33
N GLY A 206 1.85 -24.66 -1.69
CA GLY A 206 1.79 -26.00 -2.22
C GLY A 206 0.31 -26.45 -2.26
N PRO A 207 -0.07 -27.33 -3.20
CA PRO A 207 -1.43 -27.83 -3.28
C PRO A 207 -1.78 -28.63 -2.02
N ALA A 208 -2.96 -28.35 -1.47
CA ALA A 208 -3.62 -29.24 -0.53
C ALA A 208 -4.17 -30.46 -1.26
#